data_375d51bc3fb349bcdc6dfed44549d57b
#
_entry.id   375d51bc3fb349bcdc6dfed44549d57b
#
_cell.length_a   1.000
_cell.length_b   1.000
_cell.length_c   1.000
_cell.angle_alpha   90.00
_cell.angle_beta   90.00
_cell.angle_gamma   90.00
#
_symmetry.space_group_name_H-M   'P 1'
#
loop_
_entity.id
_entity.type
_entity.pdbx_description
1 polymer ?
#
loop_
_entity_poly.entity_id
_entity_poly.type
_entity_poly.pdbx_seq_one_letter_code
_entity_poly.pdbx_strand_id
1 'polypeptide(L)'
;KDMMELTKKIITDVGLDPSMLSRYPHEFSGGQRQRIAIARALILDPELIILDEPTSALDMTVQSQIVDLLLKLQEKKELTYIFISHDLKIVRALSDKIMVMKSGNIIEFEEKKKIFSKPQSDYTKRLLSSAYF
;
A
#
# COMPACT_ATOMS: atom_id res chain seq x y z
N LYS A 1 6.22 -22.27 -20.33
CA LYS A 1 7.32 -22.47 -19.34
C LYS A 1 7.66 -21.16 -18.63
N ASP A 2 7.77 -20.07 -19.37
CA ASP A 2 8.13 -18.75 -18.83
C ASP A 2 7.07 -18.15 -17.88
N MET A 3 5.77 -18.34 -18.20
CA MET A 3 4.67 -17.81 -17.39
C MET A 3 4.65 -18.41 -15.97
N MET A 4 4.81 -19.71 -15.85
CA MET A 4 4.80 -20.39 -14.55
C MET A 4 6.02 -19.99 -13.71
N GLU A 5 7.18 -19.84 -14.31
CA GLU A 5 8.39 -19.39 -13.62
C GLU A 5 8.22 -17.94 -13.13
N LEU A 6 7.67 -17.06 -13.98
CA LEU A 6 7.36 -15.68 -13.60
C LEU A 6 6.37 -15.64 -12.43
N THR A 7 5.29 -16.44 -12.49
CA THR A 7 4.30 -16.53 -11.42
C THR A 7 4.92 -16.96 -10.09
N LYS A 8 5.75 -18.03 -10.10
CA LYS A 8 6.45 -18.49 -8.89
C LYS A 8 7.36 -17.40 -8.31
N LYS A 9 8.11 -16.72 -9.17
CA LYS A 9 8.99 -15.62 -8.75
C LYS A 9 8.20 -14.51 -8.05
N ILE A 10 7.10 -14.06 -8.64
CA ILE A 10 6.28 -12.98 -8.07
C ILE A 10 5.60 -13.39 -6.78
N ILE A 11 5.10 -14.63 -6.68
CA ILE A 11 4.53 -15.18 -5.45
C ILE A 11 5.59 -15.19 -4.33
N THR A 12 6.83 -15.56 -4.64
CA THR A 12 7.94 -15.47 -3.69
C THR A 12 8.27 -14.03 -3.33
N ASP A 13 8.27 -13.10 -4.30
CA ASP A 13 8.54 -11.68 -4.07
C ASP A 13 7.54 -11.03 -3.11
N VAL A 14 6.28 -11.49 -3.09
CA VAL A 14 5.27 -11.02 -2.13
C VAL A 14 5.25 -11.82 -0.82
N GLY A 15 6.22 -12.71 -0.61
CA GLY A 15 6.40 -13.47 0.62
C GLY A 15 5.42 -14.63 0.81
N LEU A 16 4.95 -15.23 -0.28
CA LEU A 16 4.15 -16.45 -0.28
C LEU A 16 4.93 -17.64 -0.82
N ASP A 17 4.59 -18.83 -0.36
CA ASP A 17 5.18 -20.06 -0.86
C ASP A 17 4.56 -20.43 -2.22
N PRO A 18 5.38 -20.75 -3.25
CA PRO A 18 4.87 -21.17 -4.56
C PRO A 18 3.97 -22.41 -4.53
N SER A 19 4.08 -23.29 -3.51
CA SER A 19 3.16 -24.41 -3.33
C SER A 19 1.70 -24.00 -3.12
N MET A 20 1.47 -22.73 -2.70
CA MET A 20 0.14 -22.17 -2.52
C MET A 20 -0.60 -21.86 -3.83
N LEU A 21 0.07 -21.93 -4.99
CA LEU A 21 -0.54 -21.66 -6.30
C LEU A 21 -1.69 -22.60 -6.66
N SER A 22 -1.74 -23.78 -6.06
CA SER A 22 -2.84 -24.74 -6.25
C SER A 22 -4.05 -24.53 -5.35
N ARG A 23 -4.00 -23.55 -4.42
CA ARG A 23 -5.07 -23.28 -3.46
C ARG A 23 -6.17 -22.41 -4.04
N TYR A 24 -7.37 -22.58 -3.52
CA TYR A 24 -8.51 -21.74 -3.83
C TYR A 24 -8.54 -20.46 -2.97
N PRO A 25 -9.19 -19.38 -3.44
CA PRO A 25 -9.21 -18.09 -2.72
C PRO A 25 -9.69 -18.18 -1.26
N HIS A 26 -10.63 -19.06 -0.94
CA HIS A 26 -11.16 -19.23 0.42
C HIS A 26 -10.18 -19.90 1.39
N GLU A 27 -9.10 -20.51 0.88
CA GLU A 27 -8.07 -21.15 1.69
C GLU A 27 -6.97 -20.18 2.14
N PHE A 28 -7.07 -18.90 1.78
CA PHE A 28 -6.11 -17.88 2.14
C PHE A 28 -6.63 -16.97 3.25
N SER A 29 -5.74 -16.56 4.17
CA SER A 29 -6.02 -15.47 5.13
C SER A 29 -6.18 -14.12 4.42
N GLY A 30 -6.73 -13.12 5.15
CA GLY A 30 -6.86 -11.76 4.62
C GLY A 30 -5.53 -11.17 4.12
N GLY A 31 -4.47 -11.31 4.92
CA GLY A 31 -3.13 -10.84 4.54
C GLY A 31 -2.54 -11.58 3.34
N GLN A 32 -2.77 -12.89 3.25
CA GLN A 32 -2.34 -13.67 2.08
C GLN A 32 -3.10 -13.25 0.82
N ARG A 33 -4.41 -13.05 0.90
CA ARG A 33 -5.21 -12.51 -0.23
C ARG A 33 -4.71 -11.15 -0.68
N GLN A 34 -4.34 -10.28 0.27
CA GLN A 34 -3.76 -8.97 -0.06
C GLN A 34 -2.41 -9.10 -0.79
N ARG A 35 -1.55 -10.02 -0.36
CA ARG A 35 -0.28 -10.32 -1.05
C ARG A 35 -0.51 -10.83 -2.47
N ILE A 36 -1.53 -11.67 -2.68
CA ILE A 36 -1.92 -12.14 -4.01
C ILE A 36 -2.42 -10.99 -4.88
N ALA A 37 -3.21 -10.06 -4.33
CA ALA A 37 -3.66 -8.86 -5.06
C ALA A 37 -2.47 -8.00 -5.52
N ILE A 38 -1.47 -7.81 -4.65
CA ILE A 38 -0.22 -7.11 -5.00
C ILE A 38 0.53 -7.89 -6.08
N ALA A 39 0.67 -9.21 -5.96
CA ALA A 39 1.32 -10.06 -6.96
C ALA A 39 0.66 -9.94 -8.35
N ARG A 40 -0.67 -9.89 -8.40
CA ARG A 40 -1.42 -9.68 -9.65
C ARG A 40 -1.11 -8.35 -10.32
N ALA A 41 -0.91 -7.28 -9.56
CA ALA A 41 -0.49 -6.01 -10.11
C ALA A 41 0.95 -6.07 -10.65
N LEU A 42 1.84 -6.72 -9.90
CA LEU A 42 3.27 -6.81 -10.23
C LEU A 42 3.59 -7.67 -11.47
N ILE A 43 2.73 -8.64 -11.81
CA ILE A 43 3.01 -9.57 -12.91
C ILE A 43 3.07 -8.88 -14.28
N LEU A 44 2.48 -7.70 -14.40
CA LEU A 44 2.50 -6.86 -15.59
C LEU A 44 3.74 -5.97 -15.68
N ASP A 45 4.65 -6.08 -14.71
CA ASP A 45 5.87 -5.27 -14.58
C ASP A 45 5.60 -3.75 -14.70
N PRO A 46 4.69 -3.20 -13.88
CA PRO A 46 4.28 -1.80 -13.98
C PRO A 46 5.33 -0.86 -13.37
N GLU A 47 5.37 0.38 -13.85
CA GLU A 47 6.13 1.48 -13.21
C GLU A 47 5.30 2.16 -12.10
N LEU A 48 3.97 2.13 -12.21
CA LEU A 48 3.02 2.76 -11.29
C LEU A 48 1.97 1.76 -10.81
N ILE A 49 1.75 1.71 -9.50
CA ILE A 49 0.66 0.92 -8.88
C ILE A 49 -0.23 1.84 -8.06
N ILE A 50 -1.54 1.74 -8.27
CA ILE A 50 -2.55 2.41 -7.44
C ILE A 50 -3.03 1.42 -6.38
N LEU A 51 -2.90 1.80 -5.12
CA LEU A 51 -3.26 1.03 -3.94
C LEU A 51 -4.42 1.75 -3.23
N ASP A 52 -5.64 1.26 -3.46
CA ASP A 52 -6.84 1.85 -2.87
C ASP A 52 -7.24 1.07 -1.60
N GLU A 53 -7.06 1.70 -0.44
CA GLU A 53 -7.35 1.13 0.89
C GLU A 53 -6.77 -0.29 1.10
N PRO A 54 -5.51 -0.57 0.74
CA PRO A 54 -5.01 -1.95 0.66
C PRO A 54 -4.86 -2.65 2.02
N THR A 55 -5.03 -1.94 3.12
CA THR A 55 -4.83 -2.46 4.48
C THR A 55 -6.07 -2.33 5.37
N SER A 56 -7.16 -1.74 4.90
CA SER A 56 -8.34 -1.36 5.71
C SER A 56 -9.05 -2.55 6.38
N ALA A 57 -8.99 -3.74 5.79
CA ALA A 57 -9.63 -4.96 6.31
C ALA A 57 -8.68 -5.88 7.11
N LEU A 58 -7.47 -5.39 7.45
CA LEU A 58 -6.42 -6.18 8.09
C LEU A 58 -6.21 -5.72 9.54
N ASP A 59 -5.80 -6.64 10.42
CA ASP A 59 -5.34 -6.29 11.76
C ASP A 59 -3.99 -5.55 11.72
N MET A 60 -3.64 -4.87 12.81
CA MET A 60 -2.45 -4.00 12.88
C MET A 60 -1.13 -4.72 12.57
N THR A 61 -1.00 -5.98 12.98
CA THR A 61 0.22 -6.76 12.74
C THR A 61 0.37 -7.06 11.26
N VAL A 62 -0.71 -7.51 10.63
CA VAL A 62 -0.73 -7.80 9.19
C VAL A 62 -0.60 -6.52 8.36
N GLN A 63 -1.20 -5.40 8.79
CA GLN A 63 -1.01 -4.09 8.16
C GLN A 63 0.48 -3.72 8.10
N SER A 64 1.20 -3.82 9.22
CA SER A 64 2.64 -3.54 9.27
C SER A 64 3.43 -4.42 8.30
N GLN A 65 3.09 -5.70 8.22
CA GLN A 65 3.76 -6.63 7.29
C GLN A 65 3.50 -6.26 5.81
N ILE A 66 2.31 -5.78 5.47
CA ILE A 66 1.99 -5.32 4.11
C ILE A 66 2.74 -4.01 3.80
N VAL A 67 2.82 -3.08 4.75
CA VAL A 67 3.60 -1.84 4.60
C VAL A 67 5.06 -2.14 4.33
N ASP A 68 5.67 -3.02 5.14
CA ASP A 68 7.08 -3.45 4.96
C ASP A 68 7.30 -4.13 3.61
N LEU A 69 6.35 -4.95 3.17
CA LEU A 69 6.40 -5.58 1.85
C LEU A 69 6.38 -4.53 0.73
N LEU A 70 5.46 -3.55 0.81
CA LEU A 70 5.34 -2.49 -0.20
C LEU A 70 6.61 -1.64 -0.29
N LEU A 71 7.22 -1.29 0.84
CA LEU A 71 8.49 -0.56 0.87
C LEU A 71 9.63 -1.36 0.21
N LYS A 72 9.75 -2.64 0.53
CA LYS A 72 10.76 -3.53 -0.08
C LYS A 72 10.56 -3.69 -1.59
N LEU A 73 9.31 -3.83 -2.03
CA LEU A 73 8.99 -3.95 -3.45
C LEU A 73 9.26 -2.64 -4.20
N GLN A 74 8.96 -1.49 -3.59
CA GLN A 74 9.24 -0.18 -4.13
C GLN A 74 10.74 0.00 -4.39
N GLU A 75 11.57 -0.30 -3.41
CA GLU A 75 13.03 -0.22 -3.54
C GLU A 75 13.57 -1.22 -4.58
N LYS A 76 13.14 -2.49 -4.50
CA LYS A 76 13.65 -3.57 -5.37
C LYS A 76 13.28 -3.38 -6.83
N LYS A 77 12.12 -2.80 -7.12
CA LYS A 77 11.54 -2.70 -8.47
C LYS A 77 11.41 -1.24 -8.96
N GLU A 78 11.90 -0.28 -8.20
CA GLU A 78 11.83 1.15 -8.51
C GLU A 78 10.39 1.63 -8.80
N LEU A 79 9.41 1.12 -8.01
CA LEU A 79 7.99 1.37 -8.22
C LEU A 79 7.57 2.75 -7.72
N THR A 80 6.65 3.36 -8.45
CA THR A 80 5.87 4.51 -7.98
C THR A 80 4.52 4.03 -7.45
N TYR A 81 4.10 4.53 -6.27
CA TYR A 81 2.78 4.25 -5.70
C TYR A 81 1.90 5.48 -5.67
N ILE A 82 0.62 5.31 -5.99
CA ILE A 82 -0.45 6.17 -5.50
C ILE A 82 -1.18 5.37 -4.43
N PHE A 83 -1.00 5.78 -3.18
CA PHE A 83 -1.55 5.07 -2.02
C PHE A 83 -2.71 5.87 -1.43
N ILE A 84 -3.91 5.29 -1.42
CA ILE A 84 -5.12 5.90 -0.87
C ILE A 84 -5.43 5.23 0.47
N SER A 85 -5.53 6.01 1.53
CA SER A 85 -5.86 5.51 2.86
C SER A 85 -6.38 6.62 3.76
N HIS A 86 -7.19 6.25 4.75
CA HIS A 86 -7.58 7.11 5.86
C HIS A 86 -6.70 6.90 7.11
N ASP A 87 -5.80 5.91 7.10
CA ASP A 87 -4.86 5.66 8.19
C ASP A 87 -3.60 6.53 8.04
N LEU A 88 -3.53 7.61 8.83
CA LEU A 88 -2.43 8.56 8.78
C LEU A 88 -1.08 7.99 9.21
N LYS A 89 -1.05 6.92 10.02
CA LYS A 89 0.20 6.25 10.40
C LYS A 89 0.80 5.54 9.20
N ILE A 90 -0.03 4.84 8.43
CA ILE A 90 0.39 4.15 7.21
C ILE A 90 0.79 5.16 6.13
N VAL A 91 -0.02 6.20 5.92
CA VAL A 91 0.32 7.30 5.00
C VAL A 91 1.67 7.91 5.35
N ARG A 92 1.93 8.19 6.64
CA ARG A 92 3.21 8.72 7.11
C ARG A 92 4.38 7.77 6.85
N ALA A 93 4.16 6.46 6.98
CA ALA A 93 5.21 5.46 6.76
C ALA A 93 5.60 5.30 5.28
N LEU A 94 4.61 5.30 4.38
CA LEU A 94 4.80 4.96 2.97
C LEU A 94 5.05 6.17 2.05
N SER A 95 4.50 7.35 2.37
CA SER A 95 4.48 8.45 1.40
C SER A 95 5.73 9.34 1.45
N ASP A 96 6.08 9.92 0.30
CA ASP A 96 7.01 11.04 0.16
C ASP A 96 6.24 12.37 0.07
N LYS A 97 5.15 12.38 -0.70
CA LYS A 97 4.22 13.50 -0.85
C LYS A 97 2.81 13.08 -0.47
N ILE A 98 2.03 14.01 0.03
CA ILE A 98 0.67 13.76 0.49
C ILE A 98 -0.29 14.73 -0.18
N MET A 99 -1.35 14.17 -0.74
CA MET A 99 -2.49 14.89 -1.27
C MET A 99 -3.68 14.71 -0.32
N VAL A 100 -4.14 15.79 0.27
CA VAL A 100 -5.35 15.80 1.10
C VAL A 100 -6.53 16.15 0.23
N MET A 101 -7.55 15.29 0.24
CA MET A 101 -8.75 15.45 -0.57
C MET A 101 -9.99 15.56 0.31
N LYS A 102 -10.96 16.36 -0.15
CA LYS A 102 -12.29 16.47 0.45
C LYS A 102 -13.33 16.71 -0.62
N SER A 103 -14.40 15.90 -0.63
CA SER A 103 -15.53 16.06 -1.57
C SER A 103 -15.09 16.21 -3.04
N GLY A 104 -14.13 15.38 -3.45
CA GLY A 104 -13.59 15.37 -4.82
C GLY A 104 -12.60 16.49 -5.15
N ASN A 105 -12.28 17.37 -4.21
CA ASN A 105 -11.35 18.47 -4.41
C ASN A 105 -10.03 18.23 -3.67
N ILE A 106 -8.93 18.66 -4.29
CA ILE A 106 -7.61 18.71 -3.63
C ILE A 106 -7.61 19.94 -2.70
N ILE A 107 -7.44 19.68 -1.40
CA ILE A 107 -7.38 20.72 -0.38
C ILE A 107 -5.94 21.18 -0.15
N GLU A 108 -5.01 20.22 -0.14
CA GLU A 108 -3.60 20.49 0.09
C GLU A 108 -2.75 19.39 -0.58
N PHE A 109 -1.63 19.77 -1.19
CA PHE A 109 -0.68 18.84 -1.78
C PHE A 109 0.74 19.32 -1.51
N GLU A 110 1.46 18.59 -0.67
CA GLU A 110 2.80 18.97 -0.23
C GLU A 110 3.65 17.73 0.15
N GLU A 111 4.93 17.97 0.39
CA GLU A 111 5.81 16.97 0.97
C GLU A 111 5.31 16.52 2.35
N LYS A 112 5.48 15.25 2.65
CA LYS A 112 5.09 14.61 3.91
C LYS A 112 5.49 15.45 5.14
N LYS A 113 6.75 15.91 5.20
CA LYS A 113 7.24 16.71 6.32
C LYS A 113 6.41 17.96 6.55
N LYS A 114 6.04 18.67 5.49
CA LYS A 114 5.23 19.91 5.58
C LYS A 114 3.81 19.62 6.03
N ILE A 115 3.16 18.59 5.47
CA ILE A 115 1.80 18.20 5.87
C ILE A 115 1.73 17.92 7.37
N PHE A 116 2.68 17.14 7.91
CA PHE A 116 2.65 16.76 9.32
C PHE A 116 3.16 17.83 10.28
N SER A 117 4.07 18.72 9.87
CA SER A 117 4.65 19.73 10.76
C SER A 117 4.00 21.10 10.64
N LYS A 118 3.52 21.48 9.47
CA LYS A 118 2.99 22.82 9.19
C LYS A 118 1.86 22.78 8.15
N PRO A 119 0.75 22.07 8.44
CA PRO A 119 -0.39 22.01 7.53
C PRO A 119 -0.97 23.42 7.34
N GLN A 120 -1.34 23.76 6.11
CA GLN A 120 -1.88 25.10 5.77
C GLN A 120 -3.40 25.13 5.93
N SER A 121 -4.09 24.11 5.45
CA SER A 121 -5.54 24.03 5.48
C SER A 121 -6.07 23.71 6.88
N ASP A 122 -7.14 24.37 7.31
CA ASP A 122 -7.84 24.05 8.55
C ASP A 122 -8.45 22.65 8.53
N TYR A 123 -8.81 22.14 7.36
CA TYR A 123 -9.26 20.76 7.20
C TYR A 123 -8.13 19.78 7.49
N THR A 124 -6.94 20.00 6.93
CA THR A 124 -5.76 19.17 7.18
C THR A 124 -5.37 19.19 8.65
N LYS A 125 -5.39 20.37 9.30
CA LYS A 125 -5.11 20.51 10.74
C LYS A 125 -6.05 19.67 11.59
N ARG A 126 -7.37 19.72 11.30
CA ARG A 126 -8.38 18.91 12.00
C ARG A 126 -8.21 17.43 11.75
N LEU A 127 -7.91 17.03 10.49
CA LEU A 127 -7.67 15.64 10.13
C LEU A 127 -6.49 15.07 10.92
N LEU A 128 -5.39 15.80 11.01
CA LEU A 128 -4.21 15.39 11.75
C LEU A 128 -4.46 15.35 13.27
N SER A 129 -5.16 16.33 13.83
CA SER A 129 -5.47 16.37 15.26
C SER A 129 -6.37 15.21 15.71
N SER A 130 -7.25 14.72 14.84
CA SER A 130 -8.12 13.57 15.14
C SER A 130 -7.38 12.22 15.12
N ALA A 131 -6.19 12.15 14.55
CA ALA A 131 -5.42 10.91 14.42
C ALA A 131 -4.38 10.67 15.55
N TYR A 132 -4.20 11.62 16.44
CA TYR A 132 -3.24 11.53 17.56
C TYR A 132 -3.88 11.11 18.89
N PHE A 133 -4.93 10.29 18.83
CA PHE A 133 -5.56 9.69 20.02
C PHE A 133 -5.25 8.22 20.14
#